data_16c8e1a4c5554faa5f48bc712a6e9777
#
_entry.id   16c8e1a4c5554faa5f48bc712a6e9777
#
_cell.length_a   1.000
_cell.length_b   1.000
_cell.length_c   1.000
_cell.angle_alpha   90.00
_cell.angle_beta   90.00
_cell.angle_gamma   90.00
#
_symmetry.space_group_name_H-M   'P 1'
#
loop_
_entity.id
_entity.type
_entity.pdbx_description
1 polymer ?
#
loop_
_entity_poly.entity_id
_entity_poly.type
_entity_poly.pdbx_seq_one_letter_code
_entity_poly.pdbx_strand_id
1 'polypeptide(L)'
;MHSSREGSHIASAAQRLLNNQLEELVRASIQRLREADSVYQQVTDKSLNDQMRKTISLTLMRITGEPIPVSLASVAFETGQLRAIQQVDLQAVLRSFRIDLRVLWEAFLADAQANGLGDNADYLSELVGVWEAIEANINEVSEGYRIATDTLNQQTIELRTAVFHRLLDGSDGDSKLASKLLATLAFDPSESLFCVVVDLHESEYAVLSACQARLSQRGIKNYFSWHGRYLVGFIQSRAVNEDFLMVLLTEFRAYKTGFTEVRTPTTVRRAVDNTRTLVAALKSPGLHKLRHNWLIAFTYAEPTLSRAIVDDVFFKFEQLTPYVRGELMATIQAFFDTDGTVNVISKTMFRHRNTIRNRLTQIEELTGLCLDFPRDIALLAIAFSTLQLED
;
A
#
# COMPACT_ATOMS: atom_id res chain seq x y z
N MET A 1 4.10 -4.29 -47.34
CA MET A 1 4.65 -3.80 -48.60
C MET A 1 6.16 -3.70 -48.44
N HIS A 2 6.92 -4.77 -48.75
CA HIS A 2 8.39 -4.77 -48.84
C HIS A 2 8.76 -4.36 -50.24
N SER A 3 8.88 -3.06 -50.47
CA SER A 3 9.55 -2.54 -51.66
C SER A 3 11.06 -2.59 -51.36
N SER A 4 11.80 -3.29 -52.18
CA SER A 4 13.26 -3.42 -52.18
C SER A 4 13.92 -2.02 -52.06
N ARG A 5 14.60 -1.77 -50.93
CA ARG A 5 15.47 -0.59 -50.70
C ARG A 5 16.85 -0.78 -51.35
N GLU A 6 17.00 -1.71 -52.31
CA GLU A 6 18.19 -1.83 -53.12
C GLU A 6 18.29 -0.57 -54.03
N GLY A 7 19.23 0.34 -53.67
CA GLY A 7 19.45 1.61 -54.36
C GLY A 7 19.18 2.87 -53.54
N SER A 8 18.74 2.75 -52.27
CA SER A 8 18.52 3.94 -51.41
C SER A 8 19.86 4.59 -51.06
N HIS A 9 19.94 5.89 -51.33
CA HIS A 9 21.13 6.70 -51.00
C HIS A 9 21.37 6.75 -49.49
N ILE A 10 20.30 6.81 -48.69
CA ILE A 10 20.38 6.85 -47.21
C ILE A 10 20.87 5.51 -46.64
N ALA A 11 20.47 4.37 -47.21
CA ALA A 11 20.94 3.07 -46.80
C ALA A 11 22.46 2.92 -47.05
N SER A 12 22.95 3.38 -48.21
CA SER A 12 24.37 3.43 -48.53
C SER A 12 25.17 4.34 -47.63
N ALA A 13 24.61 5.51 -47.25
CA ALA A 13 25.19 6.41 -46.25
C ALA A 13 25.25 5.77 -44.89
N ALA A 14 24.16 5.12 -44.39
CA ALA A 14 24.13 4.41 -43.14
C ALA A 14 25.20 3.32 -43.04
N GLN A 15 25.41 2.58 -44.14
CA GLN A 15 26.47 1.57 -44.21
C GLN A 15 27.88 2.16 -44.11
N ARG A 16 28.14 3.34 -44.76
CA ARG A 16 29.41 4.05 -44.62
C ARG A 16 29.65 4.54 -43.20
N LEU A 17 28.63 5.15 -42.57
CA LEU A 17 28.70 5.60 -41.18
C LEU A 17 28.95 4.44 -40.20
N LEU A 18 28.25 3.32 -40.38
CA LEU A 18 28.43 2.13 -39.58
C LEU A 18 29.86 1.55 -39.63
N ASN A 19 30.39 1.49 -40.87
CA ASN A 19 31.70 0.87 -41.11
C ASN A 19 32.88 1.78 -40.75
N ASN A 20 32.76 3.08 -40.95
CA ASN A 20 33.90 4.00 -40.90
C ASN A 20 33.85 5.04 -39.79
N GLN A 21 32.68 5.40 -39.26
CA GLN A 21 32.50 6.52 -38.33
C GLN A 21 31.80 6.16 -37.03
N LEU A 22 31.49 4.88 -36.78
CA LEU A 22 30.74 4.45 -35.59
C LEU A 22 31.36 4.96 -34.30
N GLU A 23 32.69 4.83 -34.14
CA GLU A 23 33.38 5.24 -32.91
C GLU A 23 33.36 6.76 -32.69
N GLU A 24 33.34 7.53 -33.76
CA GLU A 24 33.24 8.99 -33.71
C GLU A 24 31.82 9.42 -33.30
N LEU A 25 30.81 8.78 -33.88
CA LEU A 25 29.40 9.01 -33.52
C LEU A 25 29.14 8.67 -32.06
N VAL A 26 29.66 7.54 -31.59
CA VAL A 26 29.54 7.15 -30.17
C VAL A 26 30.17 8.18 -29.23
N ARG A 27 31.39 8.64 -29.54
CA ARG A 27 32.07 9.68 -28.75
C ARG A 27 31.31 11.00 -28.75
N ALA A 28 30.83 11.46 -29.90
CA ALA A 28 30.07 12.69 -30.03
C ALA A 28 28.73 12.62 -29.25
N SER A 29 28.02 11.50 -29.33
CA SER A 29 26.78 11.29 -28.57
C SER A 29 27.02 11.29 -27.06
N ILE A 30 28.02 10.57 -26.56
CA ILE A 30 28.37 10.53 -25.13
C ILE A 30 28.77 11.90 -24.60
N GLN A 31 29.60 12.63 -25.32
CA GLN A 31 30.04 13.96 -24.93
C GLN A 31 28.81 14.89 -24.76
N ARG A 32 27.97 14.99 -25.80
CA ARG A 32 26.77 15.84 -25.77
C ARG A 32 25.79 15.42 -24.67
N LEU A 33 25.67 14.11 -24.44
CA LEU A 33 24.78 13.59 -23.41
C LEU A 33 25.21 14.02 -22.01
N ARG A 34 26.51 13.95 -21.70
CA ARG A 34 27.07 14.39 -20.43
C ARG A 34 26.99 15.90 -20.20
N GLU A 35 27.11 16.67 -21.29
CA GLU A 35 26.94 18.13 -21.24
C GLU A 35 25.46 18.51 -20.99
N ALA A 36 24.53 17.72 -21.52
CA ALA A 36 23.09 18.00 -21.45
C ALA A 36 22.42 17.54 -20.16
N ASP A 37 22.92 16.48 -19.51
CA ASP A 37 22.27 15.88 -18.34
C ASP A 37 23.25 15.28 -17.34
N SER A 38 23.28 15.86 -16.13
CA SER A 38 24.18 15.47 -15.03
C SER A 38 23.93 14.03 -14.52
N VAL A 39 22.75 13.45 -14.73
CA VAL A 39 22.44 12.07 -14.34
C VAL A 39 23.38 11.07 -15.02
N TYR A 40 23.79 11.36 -16.27
CA TYR A 40 24.71 10.50 -17.00
C TYR A 40 26.18 10.62 -16.57
N GLN A 41 26.51 11.57 -15.71
CA GLN A 41 27.84 11.64 -15.06
C GLN A 41 28.03 10.50 -14.03
N GLN A 42 26.95 9.94 -13.51
CA GLN A 42 26.98 8.83 -12.55
C GLN A 42 27.04 7.46 -13.24
N VAL A 43 26.76 7.38 -14.54
CA VAL A 43 26.86 6.14 -15.32
C VAL A 43 28.31 5.89 -15.71
N THR A 44 28.81 4.68 -15.47
CA THR A 44 30.20 4.32 -15.78
C THR A 44 30.50 4.44 -17.27
N ASP A 45 31.71 4.91 -17.62
CA ASP A 45 32.17 5.07 -19.00
C ASP A 45 32.01 3.80 -19.84
N LYS A 46 32.36 2.67 -19.26
CA LYS A 46 32.28 1.38 -19.95
C LYS A 46 30.83 1.02 -20.30
N SER A 47 29.91 1.17 -19.36
CA SER A 47 28.49 0.86 -19.58
C SER A 47 27.86 1.79 -20.59
N LEU A 48 28.16 3.11 -20.49
CA LEU A 48 27.61 4.11 -21.40
C LEU A 48 28.15 3.91 -22.84
N ASN A 49 29.44 3.65 -22.99
CA ASN A 49 30.07 3.41 -24.28
C ASN A 49 29.53 2.15 -24.98
N ASP A 50 29.44 1.03 -24.26
CA ASP A 50 28.93 -0.22 -24.80
C ASP A 50 27.46 -0.10 -25.27
N GLN A 51 26.60 0.53 -24.45
CA GLN A 51 25.21 0.74 -24.79
C GLN A 51 25.04 1.71 -25.96
N MET A 52 25.76 2.84 -25.95
CA MET A 52 25.68 3.84 -27.04
C MET A 52 26.12 3.24 -28.37
N ARG A 53 27.19 2.48 -28.38
CA ARG A 53 27.66 1.74 -29.55
C ARG A 53 26.57 0.83 -30.12
N LYS A 54 25.95 0.00 -29.26
CA LYS A 54 24.89 -0.92 -29.68
C LYS A 54 23.66 -0.18 -30.21
N THR A 55 23.25 0.90 -29.54
CA THR A 55 22.07 1.68 -29.94
C THR A 55 22.29 2.39 -31.29
N ILE A 56 23.44 3.03 -31.48
CA ILE A 56 23.78 3.68 -32.77
C ILE A 56 23.91 2.62 -33.87
N SER A 57 24.57 1.47 -33.60
CA SER A 57 24.64 0.39 -34.57
C SER A 57 23.27 -0.13 -34.97
N LEU A 58 22.36 -0.37 -33.99
CA LEU A 58 20.99 -0.78 -34.25
C LEU A 58 20.24 0.24 -35.13
N THR A 59 20.37 1.53 -34.80
CA THR A 59 19.74 2.61 -35.59
C THR A 59 20.22 2.63 -37.03
N LEU A 60 21.54 2.57 -37.24
CA LEU A 60 22.11 2.55 -38.59
C LEU A 60 21.70 1.30 -39.37
N MET A 61 21.69 0.11 -38.73
CA MET A 61 21.23 -1.12 -39.38
C MET A 61 19.74 -1.13 -39.72
N ARG A 62 18.89 -0.47 -38.94
CA ARG A 62 17.47 -0.25 -39.30
C ARG A 62 17.33 0.59 -40.58
N ILE A 63 18.22 1.56 -40.76
CA ILE A 63 18.22 2.42 -41.94
C ILE A 63 18.75 1.68 -43.16
N THR A 64 19.76 0.81 -43.02
CA THR A 64 20.26 0.01 -44.16
C THR A 64 19.22 -0.96 -44.72
N GLY A 65 18.25 -1.39 -43.87
CA GLY A 65 17.28 -2.43 -44.22
C GLY A 65 17.83 -3.85 -44.20
N GLU A 66 19.10 -4.03 -43.80
CA GLU A 66 19.69 -5.33 -43.62
C GLU A 66 19.12 -6.09 -42.42
N PRO A 67 19.20 -7.44 -42.40
CA PRO A 67 18.76 -8.23 -41.24
C PRO A 67 19.51 -7.84 -39.97
N ILE A 68 18.77 -7.47 -38.93
CA ILE A 68 19.33 -7.08 -37.62
C ILE A 68 19.83 -8.34 -36.92
N PRO A 69 21.11 -8.42 -36.51
CA PRO A 69 21.63 -9.53 -35.73
C PRO A 69 20.85 -9.73 -34.43
N VAL A 70 20.69 -11.00 -34.01
CA VAL A 70 19.99 -11.34 -32.75
C VAL A 70 20.58 -10.58 -31.55
N SER A 71 21.90 -10.35 -31.54
CA SER A 71 22.61 -9.61 -30.50
C SER A 71 22.25 -8.11 -30.42
N LEU A 72 21.61 -7.55 -31.42
CA LEU A 72 21.19 -6.14 -31.47
C LEU A 72 19.66 -5.99 -31.42
N ALA A 73 18.91 -7.05 -31.70
CA ALA A 73 17.46 -6.98 -31.87
C ALA A 73 16.72 -6.48 -30.62
N SER A 74 17.22 -6.80 -29.41
CA SER A 74 16.63 -6.44 -28.12
C SER A 74 17.31 -5.24 -27.43
N VAL A 75 18.35 -4.67 -28.04
CA VAL A 75 19.22 -3.67 -27.38
C VAL A 75 18.44 -2.42 -26.92
N ALA A 76 17.50 -1.92 -27.72
CA ALA A 76 16.71 -0.77 -27.33
C ALA A 76 15.83 -1.07 -26.11
N PHE A 77 15.14 -2.21 -26.12
CA PHE A 77 14.33 -2.68 -25.01
C PHE A 77 15.17 -2.90 -23.73
N GLU A 78 16.30 -3.59 -23.84
CA GLU A 78 17.25 -3.84 -22.74
C GLU A 78 17.82 -2.54 -22.17
N THR A 79 18.06 -1.55 -23.03
CA THR A 79 18.49 -0.20 -22.60
C THR A 79 17.44 0.43 -21.70
N GLY A 80 16.16 0.34 -22.05
CA GLY A 80 15.06 0.82 -21.22
C GLY A 80 15.04 0.16 -19.85
N GLN A 81 15.15 -1.18 -19.82
CA GLN A 81 15.18 -1.93 -18.57
C GLN A 81 16.39 -1.52 -17.70
N LEU A 82 17.58 -1.45 -18.28
CA LEU A 82 18.80 -1.09 -17.57
C LEU A 82 18.69 0.32 -16.94
N ARG A 83 18.14 1.29 -17.67
CA ARG A 83 17.97 2.65 -17.16
C ARG A 83 16.95 2.74 -16.04
N ALA A 84 15.86 1.97 -16.09
CA ALA A 84 14.92 1.87 -14.98
C ALA A 84 15.57 1.28 -13.72
N ILE A 85 16.36 0.22 -13.85
CA ILE A 85 17.12 -0.39 -12.75
C ILE A 85 18.14 0.60 -12.14
N GLN A 86 18.78 1.41 -12.98
CA GLN A 86 19.72 2.45 -12.57
C GLN A 86 19.03 3.71 -12.01
N GLN A 87 17.70 3.72 -11.93
CA GLN A 87 16.89 4.85 -11.47
C GLN A 87 17.11 6.15 -12.27
N VAL A 88 17.49 6.03 -13.54
CA VAL A 88 17.57 7.15 -14.47
C VAL A 88 16.14 7.52 -14.91
N ASP A 89 15.76 8.77 -14.74
CA ASP A 89 14.42 9.22 -15.12
C ASP A 89 14.12 9.00 -16.61
N LEU A 90 12.91 8.53 -16.93
CA LEU A 90 12.51 8.26 -18.33
C LEU A 90 12.68 9.47 -19.24
N GLN A 91 12.40 10.69 -18.76
CA GLN A 91 12.58 11.90 -19.53
C GLN A 91 14.06 12.15 -19.89
N ALA A 92 14.98 11.78 -18.98
CA ALA A 92 16.43 11.84 -19.25
C ALA A 92 16.82 10.81 -20.33
N VAL A 93 16.24 9.61 -20.27
CA VAL A 93 16.45 8.58 -21.30
C VAL A 93 15.93 9.06 -22.67
N LEU A 94 14.72 9.60 -22.72
CA LEU A 94 14.16 10.11 -23.97
C LEU A 94 14.93 11.32 -24.53
N ARG A 95 15.51 12.16 -23.67
CA ARG A 95 16.41 13.25 -24.10
C ARG A 95 17.66 12.71 -24.79
N SER A 96 18.22 11.57 -24.33
CA SER A 96 19.40 10.97 -24.97
C SER A 96 19.14 10.60 -26.43
N PHE A 97 17.97 10.05 -26.75
CA PHE A 97 17.62 9.71 -28.14
C PHE A 97 17.46 10.94 -29.05
N ARG A 98 17.07 12.09 -28.49
CA ARG A 98 17.06 13.36 -29.26
C ARG A 98 18.47 13.86 -29.57
N ILE A 99 19.42 13.60 -28.67
CA ILE A 99 20.84 13.90 -28.90
C ILE A 99 21.39 12.97 -29.99
N ASP A 100 21.09 11.67 -29.91
CA ASP A 100 21.50 10.71 -30.91
C ASP A 100 20.93 11.05 -32.29
N LEU A 101 19.63 11.43 -32.36
CA LEU A 101 19.03 11.91 -33.61
C LEU A 101 19.82 13.07 -34.21
N ARG A 102 20.19 14.05 -33.39
CA ARG A 102 20.94 15.21 -33.85
C ARG A 102 22.33 14.83 -34.35
N VAL A 103 23.04 13.96 -33.62
CA VAL A 103 24.38 13.50 -34.03
C VAL A 103 24.30 12.73 -35.34
N LEU A 104 23.36 11.82 -35.50
CA LEU A 104 23.15 11.05 -36.72
C LEU A 104 22.72 11.98 -37.89
N TRP A 105 21.81 12.88 -37.64
CA TRP A 105 21.35 13.85 -38.64
C TRP A 105 22.51 14.68 -39.22
N GLU A 106 23.36 15.25 -38.36
CA GLU A 106 24.56 15.98 -38.74
C GLU A 106 25.54 15.11 -39.55
N ALA A 107 25.73 13.84 -39.15
CA ALA A 107 26.58 12.90 -39.86
C ALA A 107 26.04 12.55 -41.25
N PHE A 108 24.74 12.33 -41.39
CA PHE A 108 24.12 12.09 -42.71
C PHE A 108 24.22 13.29 -43.64
N LEU A 109 24.06 14.51 -43.14
CA LEU A 109 24.24 15.74 -43.92
C LEU A 109 25.70 15.91 -44.38
N ALA A 110 26.65 15.63 -43.50
CA ALA A 110 28.08 15.69 -43.85
C ALA A 110 28.45 14.66 -44.92
N ASP A 111 27.93 13.40 -44.79
CA ASP A 111 28.11 12.36 -45.81
C ASP A 111 27.49 12.76 -47.16
N ALA A 112 26.32 13.38 -47.16
CA ALA A 112 25.67 13.86 -48.36
C ALA A 112 26.51 14.94 -49.08
N GLN A 113 27.06 15.90 -48.34
CA GLN A 113 27.95 16.93 -48.88
C GLN A 113 29.23 16.32 -49.46
N ALA A 114 29.87 15.40 -48.75
CA ALA A 114 31.09 14.74 -49.22
C ALA A 114 30.89 13.92 -50.50
N ASN A 115 29.69 13.39 -50.72
CA ASN A 115 29.34 12.57 -51.88
C ASN A 115 28.55 13.33 -52.98
N GLY A 116 28.42 14.65 -52.88
CA GLY A 116 27.74 15.49 -53.90
C GLY A 116 26.21 15.30 -53.93
N LEU A 117 25.61 14.83 -52.84
CA LEU A 117 24.17 14.53 -52.69
C LEU A 117 23.43 15.61 -51.87
N GLY A 118 24.09 16.70 -51.49
CA GLY A 118 23.53 17.73 -50.61
C GLY A 118 22.26 18.41 -51.14
N ASP A 119 22.12 18.55 -52.45
CA ASP A 119 20.95 19.13 -53.11
C ASP A 119 20.03 18.06 -53.76
N ASN A 120 20.28 16.77 -53.49
CA ASN A 120 19.49 15.70 -54.05
C ASN A 120 18.16 15.56 -53.30
N ALA A 121 17.04 15.84 -53.98
CA ALA A 121 15.69 15.80 -53.39
C ALA A 121 15.29 14.39 -52.89
N ASP A 122 15.73 13.35 -53.58
CA ASP A 122 15.46 11.97 -53.20
C ASP A 122 16.20 11.62 -51.90
N TYR A 123 17.48 12.00 -51.76
CA TYR A 123 18.24 11.83 -50.51
C TYR A 123 17.57 12.54 -49.33
N LEU A 124 17.14 13.79 -49.50
CA LEU A 124 16.47 14.57 -48.46
C LEU A 124 15.13 13.95 -48.07
N SER A 125 14.39 13.37 -49.01
CA SER A 125 13.14 12.65 -48.69
C SER A 125 13.38 11.36 -47.93
N GLU A 126 14.47 10.66 -48.21
CA GLU A 126 14.86 9.42 -47.54
C GLU A 126 15.36 9.65 -46.07
N LEU A 127 15.80 10.87 -45.71
CA LEU A 127 16.19 11.22 -44.35
C LEU A 127 15.07 11.00 -43.30
N VAL A 128 13.80 10.94 -43.72
CA VAL A 128 12.68 10.56 -42.88
C VAL A 128 12.91 9.17 -42.27
N GLY A 129 13.62 8.26 -42.95
CA GLY A 129 13.99 6.94 -42.42
C GLY A 129 14.88 6.98 -41.18
N VAL A 130 15.68 8.02 -40.99
CA VAL A 130 16.47 8.24 -39.78
C VAL A 130 15.55 8.51 -38.60
N TRP A 131 14.54 9.34 -38.79
CA TRP A 131 13.53 9.62 -37.76
C TRP A 131 12.76 8.37 -37.40
N GLU A 132 12.26 7.60 -38.40
CA GLU A 132 11.51 6.36 -38.16
C GLU A 132 12.32 5.33 -37.39
N ALA A 133 13.62 5.17 -37.69
CA ALA A 133 14.50 4.25 -36.98
C ALA A 133 14.70 4.65 -35.53
N ILE A 134 14.83 5.95 -35.23
CA ILE A 134 14.97 6.44 -33.85
C ILE A 134 13.65 6.36 -33.10
N GLU A 135 12.51 6.67 -33.73
CA GLU A 135 11.19 6.53 -33.12
C GLU A 135 10.90 5.07 -32.73
N ALA A 136 11.30 4.11 -33.57
CA ALA A 136 11.21 2.69 -33.24
C ALA A 136 12.05 2.34 -31.99
N ASN A 137 13.27 2.88 -31.90
CA ASN A 137 14.10 2.69 -30.70
C ASN A 137 13.46 3.32 -29.46
N ILE A 138 12.91 4.54 -29.56
CA ILE A 138 12.22 5.24 -28.46
C ILE A 138 11.05 4.40 -27.93
N ASN A 139 10.26 3.82 -28.82
CA ASN A 139 9.12 3.00 -28.44
C ASN A 139 9.56 1.73 -27.69
N GLU A 140 10.58 1.03 -28.19
CA GLU A 140 11.12 -0.16 -27.55
C GLU A 140 11.77 0.15 -26.19
N VAL A 141 12.52 1.25 -26.08
CA VAL A 141 13.12 1.70 -24.81
C VAL A 141 12.03 2.05 -23.80
N SER A 142 11.01 2.78 -24.23
CA SER A 142 9.90 3.18 -23.35
C SER A 142 9.16 1.96 -22.82
N GLU A 143 8.94 0.95 -23.65
CA GLU A 143 8.29 -0.30 -23.24
C GLU A 143 9.18 -1.11 -22.28
N GLY A 144 10.48 -1.24 -22.57
CA GLY A 144 11.43 -1.90 -21.68
C GLY A 144 11.52 -1.20 -20.31
N TYR A 145 11.54 0.14 -20.32
CA TYR A 145 11.55 0.94 -19.09
C TYR A 145 10.29 0.74 -18.27
N ARG A 146 9.11 0.78 -18.92
CA ARG A 146 7.82 0.56 -18.27
C ARG A 146 7.74 -0.80 -17.61
N ILE A 147 8.09 -1.87 -18.34
CA ILE A 147 8.05 -3.24 -17.82
C ILE A 147 9.01 -3.41 -16.63
N ALA A 148 10.22 -2.87 -16.70
CA ALA A 148 11.16 -2.95 -15.59
C ALA A 148 10.66 -2.18 -14.36
N THR A 149 10.08 -1.00 -14.55
CA THR A 149 9.51 -0.20 -13.46
C THR A 149 8.32 -0.92 -12.81
N ASP A 150 7.43 -1.51 -13.60
CA ASP A 150 6.29 -2.28 -13.11
C ASP A 150 6.76 -3.51 -12.33
N THR A 151 7.79 -4.20 -12.82
CA THR A 151 8.40 -5.38 -12.13
C THR A 151 9.02 -4.98 -10.79
N LEU A 152 9.79 -3.89 -10.73
CA LEU A 152 10.41 -3.39 -9.50
C LEU A 152 9.35 -2.95 -8.46
N ASN A 153 8.29 -2.29 -8.92
CA ASN A 153 7.17 -1.91 -8.07
C ASN A 153 6.45 -3.14 -7.51
N GLN A 154 6.19 -4.14 -8.37
CA GLN A 154 5.55 -5.39 -7.96
C GLN A 154 6.40 -6.15 -6.92
N GLN A 155 7.71 -6.30 -7.14
CA GLN A 155 8.63 -6.91 -6.17
C GLN A 155 8.64 -6.17 -4.83
N THR A 156 8.57 -4.83 -4.87
CA THR A 156 8.50 -4.02 -3.66
C THR A 156 7.20 -4.26 -2.91
N ILE A 157 6.07 -4.34 -3.60
CA ILE A 157 4.75 -4.64 -3.00
C ILE A 157 4.77 -6.04 -2.40
N GLU A 158 5.25 -7.05 -3.12
CA GLU A 158 5.33 -8.43 -2.64
C GLU A 158 6.22 -8.55 -1.39
N LEU A 159 7.40 -7.91 -1.40
CA LEU A 159 8.28 -7.88 -0.24
C LEU A 159 7.60 -7.24 0.97
N ARG A 160 6.95 -6.08 0.80
CA ARG A 160 6.25 -5.39 1.90
C ARG A 160 5.10 -6.23 2.43
N THR A 161 4.36 -6.90 1.56
CA THR A 161 3.28 -7.81 1.95
C THR A 161 3.82 -9.02 2.73
N ALA A 162 4.88 -9.65 2.26
CA ALA A 162 5.53 -10.75 2.96
C ALA A 162 6.08 -10.34 4.35
N VAL A 163 6.69 -9.15 4.43
CA VAL A 163 7.16 -8.55 5.69
C VAL A 163 6.00 -8.30 6.64
N PHE A 164 4.88 -7.79 6.14
CA PHE A 164 3.68 -7.54 6.92
C PHE A 164 3.11 -8.84 7.50
N HIS A 165 2.92 -9.87 6.68
CA HIS A 165 2.45 -11.18 7.15
C HIS A 165 3.41 -11.78 8.19
N ARG A 166 4.71 -11.70 7.96
CA ARG A 166 5.71 -12.18 8.93
C ARG A 166 5.65 -11.41 10.25
N LEU A 167 5.36 -10.11 10.23
CA LEU A 167 5.16 -9.31 11.43
C LEU A 167 3.95 -9.80 12.24
N LEU A 168 2.87 -10.20 11.55
CA LEU A 168 1.65 -10.70 12.18
C LEU A 168 1.79 -12.16 12.69
N ASP A 169 2.51 -13.01 11.95
CA ASP A 169 2.54 -14.46 12.23
C ASP A 169 3.68 -14.88 13.16
N GLY A 170 4.78 -14.14 13.22
CA GLY A 170 6.03 -14.66 13.77
C GLY A 170 6.85 -13.74 14.68
N SER A 171 6.35 -12.59 15.15
CA SER A 171 7.16 -11.61 15.88
C SER A 171 7.03 -11.64 17.42
N ASP A 172 6.25 -12.57 17.99
CA ASP A 172 6.01 -12.62 19.43
C ASP A 172 7.31 -12.83 20.22
N GLY A 173 7.63 -11.85 21.06
CA GLY A 173 8.79 -11.89 21.98
C GLY A 173 10.11 -11.41 21.39
N ASP A 174 10.31 -11.36 20.08
CA ASP A 174 11.54 -10.85 19.46
C ASP A 174 11.41 -9.37 19.06
N SER A 175 11.82 -8.50 19.99
CA SER A 175 11.79 -7.04 19.80
C SER A 175 12.66 -6.57 18.62
N LYS A 176 13.81 -7.22 18.37
CA LYS A 176 14.71 -6.83 17.29
C LYS A 176 14.11 -7.19 15.92
N LEU A 177 13.51 -8.38 15.83
CA LEU A 177 12.83 -8.81 14.59
C LEU A 177 11.63 -7.92 14.31
N ALA A 178 10.73 -7.70 15.28
CA ALA A 178 9.56 -6.85 15.13
C ALA A 178 9.94 -5.42 14.70
N SER A 179 10.96 -4.83 15.35
CA SER A 179 11.47 -3.49 15.00
C SER A 179 12.03 -3.44 13.58
N LYS A 180 12.78 -4.46 13.16
CA LYS A 180 13.32 -4.54 11.79
C LYS A 180 12.20 -4.65 10.75
N LEU A 181 11.18 -5.48 11.01
CA LEU A 181 10.04 -5.64 10.11
C LEU A 181 9.23 -4.33 9.99
N LEU A 182 8.97 -3.63 11.11
CA LEU A 182 8.31 -2.32 11.08
C LEU A 182 9.11 -1.28 10.29
N ALA A 183 10.43 -1.23 10.49
CA ALA A 183 11.31 -0.33 9.73
C ALA A 183 11.28 -0.62 8.21
N THR A 184 11.20 -1.89 7.80
CA THR A 184 11.05 -2.28 6.39
C THR A 184 9.71 -1.81 5.80
N LEU A 185 8.67 -1.71 6.62
CA LEU A 185 7.37 -1.12 6.23
C LEU A 185 7.36 0.41 6.30
N ALA A 186 8.50 1.04 6.57
CA ALA A 186 8.72 2.49 6.72
C ALA A 186 8.11 3.11 7.99
N PHE A 187 7.82 2.30 9.02
CA PHE A 187 7.45 2.78 10.36
C PHE A 187 8.68 2.99 11.23
N ASP A 188 8.58 3.92 12.18
CA ASP A 188 9.58 4.11 13.23
C ASP A 188 9.27 3.19 14.42
N PRO A 189 10.12 2.20 14.72
CA PRO A 189 9.85 1.26 15.81
C PRO A 189 9.90 1.88 17.22
N SER A 190 10.42 3.09 17.35
CA SER A 190 10.49 3.82 18.63
C SER A 190 9.23 4.61 18.96
N GLU A 191 8.34 4.78 17.98
CA GLU A 191 7.08 5.50 18.13
C GLU A 191 5.89 4.55 18.19
N SER A 192 4.83 4.97 18.90
CA SER A 192 3.56 4.22 18.86
C SER A 192 2.92 4.27 17.49
N LEU A 193 2.13 3.27 17.19
CA LEU A 193 1.30 3.21 15.98
C LEU A 193 -0.11 2.75 16.33
N PHE A 194 -1.07 3.02 15.47
CA PHE A 194 -2.42 2.50 15.57
C PHE A 194 -2.57 1.26 14.69
N CYS A 195 -3.06 0.18 15.29
CA CYS A 195 -3.55 -0.99 14.59
C CYS A 195 -5.03 -0.80 14.29
N VAL A 196 -5.43 -1.03 13.05
CA VAL A 196 -6.81 -0.94 12.57
C VAL A 196 -7.16 -2.26 11.89
N VAL A 197 -8.32 -2.82 12.22
CA VAL A 197 -8.86 -4.03 11.58
C VAL A 197 -10.26 -3.72 11.08
N VAL A 198 -10.53 -4.05 9.83
CA VAL A 198 -11.80 -3.76 9.15
C VAL A 198 -12.36 -5.04 8.53
N ASP A 199 -13.64 -5.29 8.71
CA ASP A 199 -14.37 -6.34 7.99
C ASP A 199 -14.77 -5.79 6.61
N LEU A 200 -13.78 -5.71 5.72
CA LEU A 200 -13.87 -5.15 4.38
C LEU A 200 -13.51 -6.21 3.35
N HIS A 201 -14.36 -6.41 2.36
CA HIS A 201 -14.10 -7.35 1.28
C HIS A 201 -13.16 -6.75 0.23
N GLU A 202 -12.35 -7.59 -0.42
CA GLU A 202 -11.36 -7.15 -1.43
C GLU A 202 -12.00 -6.42 -2.63
N SER A 203 -13.25 -6.76 -2.98
CA SER A 203 -14.02 -6.07 -4.03
C SER A 203 -14.27 -4.58 -3.73
N GLU A 204 -14.12 -4.17 -2.47
CA GLU A 204 -14.33 -2.80 -1.99
C GLU A 204 -13.02 -2.02 -1.87
N TYR A 205 -12.01 -2.38 -2.66
CA TYR A 205 -10.69 -1.74 -2.70
C TYR A 205 -10.74 -0.22 -2.83
N ALA A 206 -11.77 0.32 -3.48
CA ALA A 206 -11.95 1.78 -3.62
C ALA A 206 -12.04 2.50 -2.27
N VAL A 207 -12.64 1.86 -1.25
CA VAL A 207 -12.75 2.39 0.11
C VAL A 207 -11.37 2.48 0.77
N LEU A 208 -10.57 1.41 0.64
CA LEU A 208 -9.19 1.40 1.11
C LEU A 208 -8.36 2.48 0.43
N SER A 209 -8.45 2.57 -0.90
CA SER A 209 -7.70 3.56 -1.69
C SER A 209 -8.03 4.99 -1.28
N ALA A 210 -9.31 5.31 -1.04
CA ALA A 210 -9.73 6.63 -0.55
C ALA A 210 -9.15 6.95 0.83
N CYS A 211 -9.17 6.00 1.76
CA CYS A 211 -8.58 6.15 3.09
C CYS A 211 -7.06 6.37 3.00
N GLN A 212 -6.35 5.55 2.24
CA GLN A 212 -4.91 5.68 2.05
C GLN A 212 -4.52 7.02 1.40
N ALA A 213 -5.26 7.49 0.40
CA ALA A 213 -5.05 8.78 -0.23
C ALA A 213 -5.19 9.93 0.79
N ARG A 214 -6.23 9.89 1.64
CA ARG A 214 -6.45 10.86 2.71
C ARG A 214 -5.32 10.89 3.73
N LEU A 215 -4.83 9.74 4.16
CA LEU A 215 -3.70 9.62 5.08
C LEU A 215 -2.42 10.17 4.45
N SER A 216 -2.14 9.77 3.22
CA SER A 216 -0.92 10.16 2.48
C SER A 216 -0.88 11.66 2.18
N GLN A 217 -2.01 12.30 1.81
CA GLN A 217 -2.12 13.75 1.63
C GLN A 217 -1.76 14.55 2.88
N ARG A 218 -1.89 13.95 4.07
CA ARG A 218 -1.51 14.54 5.35
C ARG A 218 -0.12 14.13 5.83
N GLY A 219 0.66 13.44 5.02
CA GLY A 219 1.97 12.93 5.37
C GLY A 219 1.96 11.85 6.47
N ILE A 220 0.82 11.19 6.68
CA ILE A 220 0.66 10.16 7.70
C ILE A 220 1.10 8.83 7.13
N LYS A 221 2.10 8.21 7.77
CA LYS A 221 2.59 6.89 7.38
C LYS A 221 1.50 5.86 7.62
N ASN A 222 1.23 5.05 6.60
CA ASN A 222 0.24 3.99 6.70
C ASN A 222 0.63 2.81 5.82
N TYR A 223 0.19 1.63 6.22
CA TYR A 223 0.27 0.42 5.41
C TYR A 223 -0.92 -0.47 5.75
N PHE A 224 -1.62 -0.96 4.74
CA PHE A 224 -2.77 -1.86 4.86
C PHE A 224 -2.57 -3.07 3.96
N SER A 225 -2.96 -4.24 4.46
CA SER A 225 -2.98 -5.48 3.67
C SER A 225 -4.08 -6.40 4.18
N TRP A 226 -4.62 -7.25 3.33
CA TRP A 226 -5.53 -8.30 3.75
C TRP A 226 -4.78 -9.39 4.50
N HIS A 227 -5.34 -9.82 5.64
CA HIS A 227 -4.88 -10.97 6.40
C HIS A 227 -6.07 -11.86 6.75
N GLY A 228 -6.21 -12.98 6.03
CA GLY A 228 -7.45 -13.76 6.00
C GLY A 228 -8.59 -12.91 5.40
N ARG A 229 -9.75 -12.91 6.07
CA ARG A 229 -10.92 -12.14 5.61
C ARG A 229 -10.90 -10.64 5.96
N TYR A 230 -9.97 -10.21 6.79
CA TYR A 230 -9.92 -8.85 7.32
C TYR A 230 -8.89 -8.00 6.62
N LEU A 231 -9.21 -6.72 6.42
CA LEU A 231 -8.22 -5.71 6.13
C LEU A 231 -7.55 -5.29 7.45
N VAL A 232 -6.23 -5.45 7.53
CA VAL A 232 -5.42 -5.04 8.68
C VAL A 232 -4.51 -3.89 8.26
N GLY A 233 -4.44 -2.84 9.07
CA GLY A 233 -3.61 -1.68 8.78
C GLY A 233 -2.88 -1.14 9.99
N PHE A 234 -1.74 -0.49 9.70
CA PHE A 234 -0.99 0.29 10.66
C PHE A 234 -0.91 1.74 10.22
N ILE A 235 -1.06 2.66 11.18
CA ILE A 235 -1.04 4.12 10.98
C ILE A 235 -0.11 4.72 12.02
N GLN A 236 0.84 5.55 11.60
CA GLN A 236 1.80 6.17 12.49
C GLN A 236 1.97 7.65 12.18
N SER A 237 1.79 8.48 13.20
CA SER A 237 2.16 9.90 13.20
C SER A 237 2.17 10.42 14.63
N ARG A 238 3.13 11.26 14.96
CA ARG A 238 3.20 11.96 16.25
C ARG A 238 1.99 12.87 16.51
N ALA A 239 1.36 13.35 15.45
CA ALA A 239 0.20 14.26 15.52
C ALA A 239 -1.14 13.54 15.61
N VAL A 240 -1.18 12.21 15.41
CA VAL A 240 -2.43 11.44 15.44
C VAL A 240 -2.74 11.04 16.86
N ASN A 241 -3.84 11.59 17.39
CA ASN A 241 -4.52 11.08 18.57
C ASN A 241 -5.76 10.28 18.15
N GLU A 242 -6.43 9.66 19.11
CA GLU A 242 -7.57 8.78 18.85
C GLU A 242 -8.75 9.49 18.20
N ASP A 243 -9.09 10.70 18.64
CA ASP A 243 -10.20 11.48 18.10
C ASP A 243 -9.91 11.87 16.64
N PHE A 244 -8.68 12.28 16.36
CA PHE A 244 -8.24 12.59 15.01
C PHE A 244 -8.21 11.34 14.12
N LEU A 245 -7.80 10.20 14.65
CA LEU A 245 -7.86 8.93 13.94
C LEU A 245 -9.28 8.58 13.49
N MET A 246 -10.27 8.79 14.36
CA MET A 246 -11.68 8.55 14.04
C MET A 246 -12.18 9.43 12.88
N VAL A 247 -11.65 10.64 12.72
CA VAL A 247 -11.92 11.50 11.56
C VAL A 247 -11.20 11.00 10.31
N LEU A 248 -9.98 10.49 10.46
CA LEU A 248 -9.19 9.97 9.34
C LEU A 248 -9.76 8.66 8.76
N LEU A 249 -10.44 7.86 9.58
CA LEU A 249 -11.01 6.56 9.20
C LEU A 249 -12.49 6.66 8.82
N THR A 250 -12.96 7.81 8.37
CA THR A 250 -14.39 8.05 8.06
C THR A 250 -14.95 7.05 7.05
N GLU A 251 -14.17 6.63 6.07
CA GLU A 251 -14.56 5.65 5.05
C GLU A 251 -14.90 4.28 5.67
N PHE A 252 -14.26 3.93 6.75
CA PHE A 252 -14.46 2.64 7.43
C PHE A 252 -15.64 2.62 8.40
N ARG A 253 -16.35 3.75 8.61
CA ARG A 253 -17.53 3.81 9.50
C ARG A 253 -18.70 2.95 9.02
N ALA A 254 -18.77 2.69 7.72
CA ALA A 254 -19.80 1.83 7.15
C ALA A 254 -19.54 0.33 7.39
N TYR A 255 -18.39 -0.01 7.95
CA TYR A 255 -17.93 -1.37 8.19
C TYR A 255 -17.67 -1.61 9.68
N LYS A 256 -17.68 -2.88 10.08
CA LYS A 256 -17.23 -3.26 11.42
C LYS A 256 -15.74 -3.02 11.51
N THR A 257 -15.34 -1.99 12.25
CA THR A 257 -13.95 -1.55 12.34
C THR A 257 -13.52 -1.47 13.79
N GLY A 258 -12.44 -2.18 14.10
CA GLY A 258 -11.78 -2.10 15.40
C GLY A 258 -10.44 -1.38 15.28
N PHE A 259 -10.03 -0.67 16.33
CA PHE A 259 -8.69 -0.09 16.40
C PHE A 259 -8.14 -0.06 17.83
N THR A 260 -6.80 -0.08 17.92
CA THR A 260 -6.07 0.03 19.19
C THR A 260 -4.71 0.67 18.99
N GLU A 261 -4.19 1.33 20.02
CA GLU A 261 -2.82 1.83 20.04
C GLU A 261 -1.84 0.71 20.35
N VAL A 262 -0.75 0.63 19.59
CA VAL A 262 0.38 -0.29 19.79
C VAL A 262 1.59 0.53 20.20
N ARG A 263 2.06 0.35 21.43
CA ARG A 263 3.15 1.15 22.02
C ARG A 263 4.52 0.50 21.88
N THR A 264 4.55 -0.82 21.69
CA THR A 264 5.80 -1.57 21.55
C THR A 264 5.73 -2.54 20.38
N PRO A 265 6.79 -2.69 19.59
CA PRO A 265 6.82 -3.60 18.44
C PRO A 265 6.44 -5.04 18.80
N THR A 266 6.79 -5.53 19.96
CA THR A 266 6.50 -6.90 20.42
C THR A 266 5.02 -7.19 20.65
N THR A 267 4.18 -6.15 20.77
CA THR A 267 2.74 -6.31 21.01
C THR A 267 1.90 -6.19 19.74
N VAL A 268 2.51 -6.00 18.56
CA VAL A 268 1.80 -5.82 17.29
C VAL A 268 0.87 -6.98 16.99
N ARG A 269 1.37 -8.22 17.02
CA ARG A 269 0.57 -9.42 16.76
C ARG A 269 -0.63 -9.51 17.71
N ARG A 270 -0.39 -9.40 19.01
CA ARG A 270 -1.44 -9.45 20.03
C ARG A 270 -2.48 -8.34 19.83
N ALA A 271 -2.04 -7.13 19.45
CA ALA A 271 -2.95 -6.03 19.15
C ALA A 271 -3.85 -6.35 17.95
N VAL A 272 -3.29 -6.95 16.90
CA VAL A 272 -4.06 -7.39 15.73
C VAL A 272 -5.04 -8.49 16.11
N ASP A 273 -4.61 -9.54 16.80
CA ASP A 273 -5.47 -10.67 17.19
C ASP A 273 -6.63 -10.21 18.08
N ASN A 274 -6.36 -9.39 19.08
CA ASN A 274 -7.40 -8.85 19.97
C ASN A 274 -8.37 -7.92 19.22
N THR A 275 -7.86 -7.12 18.28
CA THR A 275 -8.72 -6.21 17.48
C THR A 275 -9.55 -7.01 16.47
N ARG A 276 -9.01 -8.10 15.89
CA ARG A 276 -9.78 -9.04 15.05
C ARG A 276 -10.91 -9.71 15.83
N THR A 277 -10.62 -10.15 17.05
CA THR A 277 -11.61 -10.72 17.96
C THR A 277 -12.73 -9.72 18.24
N LEU A 278 -12.40 -8.45 18.50
CA LEU A 278 -13.39 -7.39 18.64
C LEU A 278 -14.26 -7.29 17.38
N VAL A 279 -13.63 -7.12 16.21
CA VAL A 279 -14.36 -6.93 14.93
C VAL A 279 -15.29 -8.12 14.63
N ALA A 280 -14.85 -9.34 14.93
CA ALA A 280 -15.67 -10.54 14.78
C ALA A 280 -16.90 -10.53 15.72
N ALA A 281 -16.75 -9.97 16.92
CA ALA A 281 -17.80 -9.88 17.92
C ALA A 281 -18.80 -8.75 17.70
N LEU A 282 -18.44 -7.70 16.89
CA LEU A 282 -19.31 -6.56 16.67
C LEU A 282 -20.58 -6.96 15.91
N LYS A 283 -21.73 -6.46 16.31
CA LYS A 283 -23.03 -6.66 15.66
C LYS A 283 -23.32 -5.60 14.58
N SER A 284 -22.86 -4.37 14.80
CA SER A 284 -23.13 -3.22 13.92
C SER A 284 -21.86 -2.59 13.35
N PRO A 285 -21.94 -1.97 12.17
CA PRO A 285 -20.88 -1.14 11.63
C PRO A 285 -20.52 0.03 12.55
N GLY A 286 -19.31 0.55 12.39
CA GLY A 286 -18.80 1.68 13.17
C GLY A 286 -17.32 1.56 13.46
N LEU A 287 -16.76 2.62 14.05
CA LEU A 287 -15.37 2.66 14.53
C LEU A 287 -15.34 2.36 16.03
N HIS A 288 -14.79 1.23 16.40
CA HIS A 288 -14.82 0.72 17.77
C HIS A 288 -13.39 0.61 18.34
N LYS A 289 -13.15 1.33 19.43
CA LYS A 289 -11.89 1.25 20.14
C LYS A 289 -11.85 0.00 21.00
N LEU A 290 -10.81 -0.82 20.88
CA LEU A 290 -10.65 -2.04 21.67
C LEU A 290 -10.74 -1.77 23.19
N ARG A 291 -10.10 -0.68 23.68
CA ARG A 291 -10.11 -0.34 25.10
C ARG A 291 -11.52 -0.10 25.67
N HIS A 292 -12.45 0.40 24.87
CA HIS A 292 -13.83 0.64 25.32
C HIS A 292 -14.73 -0.57 25.12
N ASN A 293 -14.33 -1.49 24.25
CA ASN A 293 -15.09 -2.69 23.88
C ASN A 293 -14.36 -3.98 24.26
N TRP A 294 -13.41 -3.92 25.20
CA TRP A 294 -12.60 -5.07 25.58
C TRP A 294 -13.45 -6.24 26.12
N LEU A 295 -14.55 -5.91 26.78
CA LEU A 295 -15.44 -6.90 27.38
C LEU A 295 -16.14 -7.74 26.33
N ILE A 296 -16.66 -7.11 25.27
CA ILE A 296 -17.26 -7.78 24.11
C ILE A 296 -16.23 -8.71 23.44
N ALA A 297 -15.00 -8.21 23.25
CA ALA A 297 -13.94 -9.03 22.67
C ALA A 297 -13.56 -10.22 23.58
N PHE A 298 -13.49 -10.01 24.89
CA PHE A 298 -13.17 -11.05 25.87
C PHE A 298 -14.26 -12.14 25.92
N THR A 299 -15.52 -11.76 26.04
CA THR A 299 -16.64 -12.72 26.10
C THR A 299 -16.80 -13.52 24.81
N TYR A 300 -16.52 -12.90 23.66
CA TYR A 300 -16.50 -13.59 22.37
C TYR A 300 -15.33 -14.59 22.26
N ALA A 301 -14.15 -14.25 22.82
CA ALA A 301 -12.98 -15.13 22.78
C ALA A 301 -13.13 -16.37 23.67
N GLU A 302 -13.84 -16.23 24.79
CA GLU A 302 -13.98 -17.28 25.81
C GLU A 302 -15.46 -17.66 26.03
N PRO A 303 -16.14 -18.17 24.99
CA PRO A 303 -17.61 -18.36 25.04
C PRO A 303 -18.04 -19.38 26.10
N THR A 304 -17.27 -20.45 26.31
CA THR A 304 -17.61 -21.49 27.28
C THR A 304 -17.60 -20.98 28.74
N LEU A 305 -16.55 -20.23 29.09
CA LEU A 305 -16.44 -19.66 30.44
C LEU A 305 -17.47 -18.53 30.63
N SER A 306 -17.62 -17.68 29.61
CA SER A 306 -18.57 -16.57 29.65
C SER A 306 -20.01 -17.09 29.82
N ARG A 307 -20.37 -18.17 29.12
CA ARG A 307 -21.70 -18.81 29.28
C ARG A 307 -21.91 -19.40 30.66
N ALA A 308 -20.90 -20.08 31.22
CA ALA A 308 -21.00 -20.61 32.59
C ALA A 308 -21.25 -19.49 33.61
N ILE A 309 -20.65 -18.30 33.41
CA ILE A 309 -20.89 -17.12 34.26
C ILE A 309 -22.32 -16.61 34.09
N VAL A 310 -22.87 -16.59 32.88
CA VAL A 310 -24.28 -16.22 32.63
C VAL A 310 -25.22 -17.16 33.37
N ASP A 311 -25.00 -18.46 33.25
CA ASP A 311 -25.84 -19.48 33.86
C ASP A 311 -25.82 -19.35 35.39
N ASP A 312 -24.69 -19.02 36.02
CA ASP A 312 -24.55 -18.80 37.45
C ASP A 312 -25.23 -17.49 37.88
N VAL A 313 -24.92 -16.37 37.23
CA VAL A 313 -25.39 -15.05 37.65
C VAL A 313 -26.88 -14.83 37.37
N PHE A 314 -27.40 -15.32 36.24
CA PHE A 314 -28.78 -15.03 35.80
C PHE A 314 -29.72 -16.23 36.01
N PHE A 315 -29.33 -17.28 36.67
CA PHE A 315 -30.18 -18.45 36.92
C PHE A 315 -31.58 -18.11 37.45
N LYS A 316 -31.69 -17.23 38.44
CA LYS A 316 -32.99 -16.83 39.02
C LYS A 316 -33.79 -15.90 38.12
N PHE A 317 -33.19 -15.27 37.10
CA PHE A 317 -33.89 -14.41 36.15
C PHE A 317 -34.83 -15.18 35.20
N GLU A 318 -34.60 -16.47 35.00
CA GLU A 318 -35.46 -17.33 34.20
C GLU A 318 -36.86 -17.48 34.82
N GLN A 319 -36.97 -17.34 36.12
CA GLN A 319 -38.21 -17.45 36.85
C GLN A 319 -39.05 -16.17 36.86
N LEU A 320 -38.53 -15.08 36.35
CA LEU A 320 -39.20 -13.78 36.31
C LEU A 320 -40.12 -13.67 35.09
N THR A 321 -41.18 -12.87 35.25
CA THR A 321 -41.98 -12.52 34.09
C THR A 321 -41.19 -11.74 33.06
N PRO A 322 -41.48 -11.81 31.76
CA PRO A 322 -40.74 -11.10 30.72
C PRO A 322 -40.65 -9.60 30.98
N TYR A 323 -41.71 -9.00 31.52
CA TYR A 323 -41.76 -7.58 31.84
C TYR A 323 -40.74 -7.23 32.96
N VAL A 324 -40.76 -7.93 34.08
CA VAL A 324 -39.85 -7.68 35.21
C VAL A 324 -38.39 -7.95 34.78
N ARG A 325 -38.14 -9.04 34.07
CA ARG A 325 -36.82 -9.34 33.52
C ARG A 325 -36.32 -8.20 32.66
N GLY A 326 -37.13 -7.69 31.71
CA GLY A 326 -36.75 -6.58 30.83
C GLY A 326 -36.42 -5.30 31.58
N GLU A 327 -37.22 -4.96 32.61
CA GLU A 327 -36.97 -3.76 33.45
C GLU A 327 -35.66 -3.87 34.26
N LEU A 328 -35.33 -5.05 34.79
CA LEU A 328 -34.07 -5.29 35.49
C LEU A 328 -32.88 -5.25 34.54
N MET A 329 -32.99 -5.92 33.36
CA MET A 329 -31.93 -5.90 32.33
C MET A 329 -31.67 -4.47 31.83
N ALA A 330 -32.72 -3.68 31.60
CA ALA A 330 -32.57 -2.26 31.24
C ALA A 330 -31.91 -1.43 32.37
N THR A 331 -32.12 -1.80 33.65
CA THR A 331 -31.48 -1.14 34.79
C THR A 331 -29.97 -1.54 34.86
N ILE A 332 -29.63 -2.80 34.60
CA ILE A 332 -28.23 -3.25 34.50
C ILE A 332 -27.52 -2.52 33.35
N GLN A 333 -28.17 -2.40 32.18
CA GLN A 333 -27.63 -1.63 31.06
C GLN A 333 -27.32 -0.18 31.48
N ALA A 334 -28.29 0.50 32.09
CA ALA A 334 -28.12 1.87 32.54
C ALA A 334 -27.04 2.02 33.64
N PHE A 335 -26.87 1.01 34.49
CA PHE A 335 -25.79 0.95 35.48
C PHE A 335 -24.42 0.97 34.80
N PHE A 336 -24.20 0.19 33.73
CA PHE A 336 -22.93 0.13 33.00
C PHE A 336 -22.73 1.31 32.05
N ASP A 337 -23.80 1.91 31.53
CA ASP A 337 -23.72 3.06 30.61
C ASP A 337 -23.50 4.40 31.35
N THR A 338 -23.57 4.40 32.69
CA THR A 338 -23.40 5.57 33.52
C THR A 338 -22.31 5.40 34.56
N ASP A 339 -22.26 6.25 35.58
CA ASP A 339 -21.37 6.12 36.75
C ASP A 339 -21.86 5.10 37.78
N GLY A 340 -22.94 4.37 37.49
CA GLY A 340 -23.57 3.40 38.37
C GLY A 340 -24.35 3.99 39.55
N THR A 341 -24.41 5.31 39.70
CA THR A 341 -25.13 5.93 40.82
C THR A 341 -26.62 5.98 40.58
N VAL A 342 -27.41 5.74 41.65
CA VAL A 342 -28.89 5.79 41.62
C VAL A 342 -29.41 7.12 41.02
N ASN A 343 -28.75 8.24 41.32
CA ASN A 343 -29.19 9.56 40.86
C ASN A 343 -29.01 9.72 39.33
N VAL A 344 -27.91 9.26 38.78
CA VAL A 344 -27.66 9.35 37.32
C VAL A 344 -28.54 8.35 36.58
N ILE A 345 -28.62 7.10 37.02
CA ILE A 345 -29.49 6.06 36.43
C ILE A 345 -30.96 6.54 36.42
N SER A 346 -31.46 7.15 37.54
CA SER A 346 -32.83 7.62 37.63
C SER A 346 -33.15 8.71 36.58
N LYS A 347 -32.21 9.61 36.31
CA LYS A 347 -32.34 10.64 35.28
C LYS A 347 -32.31 10.03 33.87
N THR A 348 -31.37 9.13 33.61
CA THR A 348 -31.21 8.46 32.32
C THR A 348 -32.43 7.61 31.96
N MET A 349 -32.99 6.89 32.92
CA MET A 349 -34.17 6.03 32.71
C MET A 349 -35.52 6.77 32.90
N PHE A 350 -35.53 8.05 33.25
CA PHE A 350 -36.75 8.80 33.57
C PHE A 350 -37.64 8.10 34.60
N ARG A 351 -37.01 7.56 35.67
CA ARG A 351 -37.66 6.85 36.77
C ARG A 351 -37.33 7.50 38.12
N HIS A 352 -38.24 7.35 39.09
CA HIS A 352 -37.97 7.86 40.44
C HIS A 352 -36.80 7.10 41.10
N ARG A 353 -35.97 7.84 41.87
CA ARG A 353 -34.79 7.28 42.54
C ARG A 353 -35.06 6.03 43.40
N ASN A 354 -36.22 5.99 44.06
CA ASN A 354 -36.60 4.85 44.91
C ASN A 354 -36.88 3.59 44.04
N THR A 355 -37.46 3.74 42.85
CA THR A 355 -37.66 2.66 41.91
C THR A 355 -36.31 2.07 41.46
N ILE A 356 -35.37 2.93 41.13
CA ILE A 356 -34.01 2.48 40.73
C ILE A 356 -33.31 1.75 41.89
N ARG A 357 -33.35 2.34 43.11
CA ARG A 357 -32.77 1.68 44.28
C ARG A 357 -33.38 0.30 44.54
N ASN A 358 -34.70 0.18 44.51
CA ASN A 358 -35.36 -1.12 44.67
C ASN A 358 -34.94 -2.16 43.59
N ARG A 359 -34.78 -1.70 42.32
CA ARG A 359 -34.35 -2.58 41.25
C ARG A 359 -32.91 -3.00 41.43
N LEU A 360 -31.99 -2.14 41.83
CA LEU A 360 -30.60 -2.51 42.12
C LEU A 360 -30.52 -3.51 43.28
N THR A 361 -31.26 -3.27 44.39
CA THR A 361 -31.34 -4.24 45.47
C THR A 361 -31.90 -5.58 44.99
N GLN A 362 -32.96 -5.56 44.19
CA GLN A 362 -33.51 -6.82 43.60
C GLN A 362 -32.48 -7.55 42.70
N ILE A 363 -31.66 -6.82 41.93
CA ILE A 363 -30.58 -7.37 41.14
C ILE A 363 -29.56 -8.06 42.04
N GLU A 364 -29.16 -7.40 43.14
CA GLU A 364 -28.25 -8.01 44.14
C GLU A 364 -28.82 -9.30 44.76
N GLU A 365 -30.08 -9.29 45.15
CA GLU A 365 -30.79 -10.46 45.74
C GLU A 365 -30.92 -11.62 44.73
N LEU A 366 -31.17 -11.33 43.49
CA LEU A 366 -31.32 -12.36 42.44
C LEU A 366 -29.99 -12.92 41.98
N THR A 367 -28.96 -12.09 41.82
CA THR A 367 -27.64 -12.50 41.34
C THR A 367 -26.75 -13.01 42.45
N GLY A 368 -27.00 -12.60 43.72
CA GLY A 368 -26.11 -12.84 44.84
C GLY A 368 -24.83 -11.98 44.80
N LEU A 369 -24.76 -10.99 43.90
CA LEU A 369 -23.61 -10.09 43.74
C LEU A 369 -23.86 -8.79 44.47
N CYS A 370 -22.82 -8.17 45.01
CA CYS A 370 -22.89 -6.84 45.63
C CYS A 370 -22.36 -5.78 44.68
N LEU A 371 -23.22 -4.82 44.31
CA LEU A 371 -22.89 -3.78 43.32
C LEU A 371 -21.93 -2.69 43.84
N ASP A 372 -21.54 -2.79 45.14
CA ASP A 372 -20.48 -1.97 45.72
C ASP A 372 -19.10 -2.65 45.66
N PHE A 373 -19.04 -3.96 45.33
CA PHE A 373 -17.78 -4.68 45.22
C PHE A 373 -17.27 -4.80 43.81
N PRO A 374 -16.06 -4.25 43.47
CA PRO A 374 -15.51 -4.25 42.12
C PRO A 374 -15.43 -5.64 41.46
N ARG A 375 -15.16 -6.70 42.25
CA ARG A 375 -15.13 -8.07 41.75
C ARG A 375 -16.49 -8.54 41.26
N ASP A 376 -17.55 -8.24 42.00
CA ASP A 376 -18.91 -8.67 41.72
C ASP A 376 -19.47 -7.88 40.53
N ILE A 377 -19.15 -6.56 40.46
CA ILE A 377 -19.44 -5.71 39.27
C ILE A 377 -18.77 -6.29 38.02
N ALA A 378 -17.51 -6.74 38.10
CA ALA A 378 -16.82 -7.35 36.96
C ALA A 378 -17.50 -8.66 36.51
N LEU A 379 -17.96 -9.50 37.44
CA LEU A 379 -18.70 -10.73 37.14
C LEU A 379 -20.03 -10.41 36.42
N LEU A 380 -20.81 -9.44 36.97
CA LEU A 380 -22.06 -8.98 36.36
C LEU A 380 -21.82 -8.40 34.96
N ALA A 381 -20.73 -7.64 34.79
CA ALA A 381 -20.38 -7.06 33.49
C ALA A 381 -20.08 -8.14 32.44
N ILE A 382 -19.33 -9.19 32.79
CA ILE A 382 -19.06 -10.32 31.92
C ILE A 382 -20.37 -11.04 31.54
N ALA A 383 -21.18 -11.40 32.55
CA ALA A 383 -22.45 -12.07 32.30
C ALA A 383 -23.39 -11.26 31.39
N PHE A 384 -23.52 -9.98 31.68
CA PHE A 384 -24.38 -9.08 30.90
C PHE A 384 -23.89 -8.88 29.45
N SER A 385 -22.57 -8.66 29.28
CA SER A 385 -21.97 -8.53 27.94
C SER A 385 -22.13 -9.81 27.10
N THR A 386 -22.08 -10.98 27.73
CA THR A 386 -22.31 -12.26 27.03
C THR A 386 -23.72 -12.38 26.52
N LEU A 387 -24.73 -12.04 27.33
CA LEU A 387 -26.15 -12.02 26.87
C LEU A 387 -26.37 -11.08 25.69
N GLN A 388 -25.73 -9.91 25.72
CA GLN A 388 -25.80 -8.96 24.60
C GLN A 388 -25.22 -9.51 23.29
N LEU A 389 -24.28 -10.47 23.34
CA LEU A 389 -23.76 -11.14 22.14
C LEU A 389 -24.70 -12.21 21.61
N GLU A 390 -25.54 -12.83 22.47
CA GLU A 390 -26.48 -13.89 22.08
C GLU A 390 -27.79 -13.34 21.47
N ASP A 391 -28.25 -12.16 21.92
CA ASP A 391 -29.40 -11.44 21.35
C ASP A 391 -29.04 -10.80 20.00
#